data_79229960a56cbd989a3854554d09ee52
#
_entry.id   79229960a56cbd989a3854554d09ee52
#
_cell.length_a   1.000
_cell.length_b   1.000
_cell.length_c   1.000
_cell.angle_alpha   90.00
_cell.angle_beta   90.00
_cell.angle_gamma   90.00
#
_symmetry.space_group_name_H-M   'P 1'
#
loop_
_entity.id
_entity.type
_entity.pdbx_description
1 polymer ?
#
loop_
_entity_poly.entity_id
_entity_poly.type
_entity_poly.pdbx_seq_one_letter_code
_entity_poly.pdbx_strand_id
1 'polypeptide(L)'
;MEASRGTRPVRVRRHGVRRAALLCALAALAAAAVPASAARTPAAPDPLVVVDCFDKPQVRPEEYLLACGDGNNRLVDLHWKSWGPGTATATGTDMVNDCRPYCAAGHFRAYPVTVTLSEPRSWPGHHDVRRFTTIRLLYTGTAPHPVPKDVTYKLVY
;
A
#
# COMPACT_ATOMS: atom_id res chain seq x y z
N MET A 1 -29.88 -58.77 -35.34
CA MET A 1 -31.13 -58.35 -36.02
C MET A 1 -30.89 -56.95 -36.47
N GLU A 2 -30.35 -56.72 -37.65
CA GLU A 2 -31.08 -56.51 -38.93
C GLU A 2 -32.11 -55.40 -38.79
N ALA A 3 -32.17 -54.35 -39.62
CA ALA A 3 -31.91 -54.13 -41.05
C ALA A 3 -31.79 -52.57 -41.24
N SER A 4 -30.92 -52.05 -42.00
CA SER A 4 -30.88 -51.96 -43.47
C SER A 4 -31.83 -50.94 -44.12
N ARG A 5 -31.19 -50.06 -44.97
CA ARG A 5 -31.66 -49.39 -46.24
C ARG A 5 -32.45 -48.08 -46.04
N GLY A 6 -32.19 -46.98 -46.73
CA GLY A 6 -31.93 -46.90 -48.15
C GLY A 6 -31.62 -45.50 -48.62
N THR A 7 -30.67 -45.46 -49.50
CA THR A 7 -30.27 -44.42 -50.43
C THR A 7 -31.33 -44.03 -51.44
N ARG A 8 -31.46 -42.72 -51.76
CA ARG A 8 -31.82 -42.34 -53.17
C ARG A 8 -31.30 -40.95 -53.48
N PRO A 9 -30.74 -40.74 -54.65
CA PRO A 9 -30.21 -39.46 -55.13
C PRO A 9 -31.25 -38.71 -55.97
N VAL A 10 -31.25 -37.41 -55.94
CA VAL A 10 -31.98 -36.59 -56.92
C VAL A 10 -31.18 -35.37 -57.36
N ARG A 11 -30.67 -35.46 -58.52
CA ARG A 11 -30.80 -34.55 -59.68
C ARG A 11 -30.25 -33.13 -59.60
N VAL A 12 -29.16 -33.00 -60.35
CA VAL A 12 -28.60 -31.80 -60.92
C VAL A 12 -29.60 -31.11 -61.85
N ARG A 13 -29.79 -29.82 -61.66
CA ARG A 13 -30.30 -28.94 -62.74
C ARG A 13 -29.32 -27.81 -62.98
N ARG A 14 -28.65 -27.86 -64.06
CA ARG A 14 -27.88 -26.76 -64.69
C ARG A 14 -28.87 -25.84 -65.44
N HIS A 15 -28.85 -24.57 -65.16
CA HIS A 15 -29.22 -23.47 -66.00
C HIS A 15 -28.42 -22.27 -65.47
N GLY A 16 -27.71 -21.51 -66.14
CA GLY A 16 -27.69 -20.97 -67.49
C GLY A 16 -26.93 -19.66 -67.33
N VAL A 17 -25.91 -19.50 -68.10
CA VAL A 17 -24.99 -18.34 -68.16
C VAL A 17 -25.75 -17.05 -68.47
N ARG A 18 -25.61 -16.00 -67.68
CA ARG A 18 -25.67 -14.62 -68.15
C ARG A 18 -24.53 -13.83 -67.55
N ARG A 19 -23.60 -13.47 -68.44
CA ARG A 19 -22.51 -12.51 -68.18
C ARG A 19 -23.12 -11.15 -68.04
N ALA A 20 -22.99 -10.54 -66.84
CA ALA A 20 -23.15 -9.11 -66.64
C ALA A 20 -21.84 -8.59 -66.04
N ALA A 21 -21.12 -7.85 -66.86
CA ALA A 21 -19.94 -7.14 -66.44
C ALA A 21 -20.41 -5.93 -65.57
N LEU A 22 -20.04 -5.94 -64.29
CA LEU A 22 -20.17 -4.75 -63.41
C LEU A 22 -18.76 -4.33 -63.05
N LEU A 23 -18.43 -3.13 -63.48
CA LEU A 23 -17.26 -2.36 -63.06
C LEU A 23 -17.39 -2.06 -61.57
N CYS A 24 -16.63 -2.74 -60.71
CA CYS A 24 -16.51 -2.33 -59.30
C CYS A 24 -15.39 -1.33 -59.17
N ALA A 25 -15.76 -0.07 -58.93
CA ALA A 25 -14.83 0.97 -58.52
C ALA A 25 -14.24 0.61 -57.15
N LEU A 26 -12.90 0.42 -57.10
CA LEU A 26 -12.15 0.25 -55.87
C LEU A 26 -12.06 1.57 -55.14
N ALA A 27 -12.93 1.81 -54.18
CA ALA A 27 -12.74 2.86 -53.18
C ALA A 27 -11.72 2.35 -52.15
N ALA A 28 -10.49 2.83 -52.22
CA ALA A 28 -9.47 2.60 -51.19
C ALA A 28 -9.83 3.43 -49.96
N LEU A 29 -10.37 2.79 -48.91
CA LEU A 29 -10.45 3.39 -47.59
C LEU A 29 -9.05 3.41 -46.97
N ALA A 30 -8.42 4.58 -46.97
CA ALA A 30 -7.22 4.82 -46.18
C ALA A 30 -7.65 4.87 -44.69
N ALA A 31 -7.50 3.76 -43.97
CA ALA A 31 -7.64 3.74 -42.53
C ALA A 31 -6.48 4.52 -41.91
N ALA A 32 -6.74 5.75 -41.49
CA ALA A 32 -5.80 6.53 -40.68
C ALA A 32 -5.65 5.83 -39.31
N ALA A 33 -4.55 5.10 -39.13
CA ALA A 33 -4.16 4.57 -37.84
C ALA A 33 -3.81 5.75 -36.91
N VAL A 34 -4.74 6.13 -36.04
CA VAL A 34 -4.48 7.08 -34.97
C VAL A 34 -3.58 6.35 -33.96
N PRO A 35 -2.35 6.83 -33.68
CA PRO A 35 -1.54 6.22 -32.63
C PRO A 35 -2.28 6.37 -31.31
N ALA A 36 -2.69 5.26 -30.71
CA ALA A 36 -3.22 5.24 -29.38
C ALA A 36 -2.11 5.73 -28.44
N SER A 37 -2.22 6.97 -27.97
CA SER A 37 -1.35 7.46 -26.90
C SER A 37 -1.58 6.56 -25.68
N ALA A 38 -0.63 5.69 -25.39
CA ALA A 38 -0.64 4.89 -24.19
C ALA A 38 -0.70 5.84 -23.00
N ALA A 39 -1.86 5.92 -22.36
CA ALA A 39 -2.03 6.66 -21.13
C ALA A 39 -1.03 6.05 -20.13
N ARG A 40 -0.02 6.84 -19.71
CA ARG A 40 0.89 6.42 -18.65
C ARG A 40 0.05 6.17 -17.41
N THR A 41 -0.02 4.93 -16.96
CA THR A 41 -0.56 4.60 -15.65
C THR A 41 0.21 5.45 -14.63
N PRO A 42 -0.46 6.24 -13.77
CA PRO A 42 0.23 6.97 -12.72
C PRO A 42 1.09 5.99 -11.93
N ALA A 43 2.36 6.33 -11.73
CA ALA A 43 3.24 5.53 -10.88
C ALA A 43 2.60 5.41 -9.49
N ALA A 44 2.61 4.20 -8.92
CA ALA A 44 2.15 4.02 -7.54
C ALA A 44 2.95 4.98 -6.64
N PRO A 45 2.30 5.64 -5.68
CA PRO A 45 3.03 6.53 -4.77
C PRO A 45 4.10 5.74 -4.02
N ASP A 46 5.26 6.38 -3.81
CA ASP A 46 6.38 5.79 -3.09
C ASP A 46 5.91 5.23 -1.74
N PRO A 47 6.34 4.01 -1.37
CA PRO A 47 5.98 3.43 -0.08
C PRO A 47 6.41 4.36 1.04
N LEU A 48 5.50 4.58 1.99
CA LEU A 48 5.75 5.40 3.17
C LEU A 48 5.84 4.51 4.40
N VAL A 49 6.95 4.60 5.11
CA VAL A 49 7.30 3.73 6.24
C VAL A 49 7.64 4.52 7.50
N VAL A 50 7.64 3.87 8.65
CA VAL A 50 8.43 4.27 9.80
C VAL A 50 9.65 3.34 9.88
N VAL A 51 10.81 3.87 10.26
CA VAL A 51 12.04 3.09 10.37
C VAL A 51 12.24 2.71 11.83
N ASP A 52 12.52 1.44 12.09
CA ASP A 52 12.75 0.93 13.44
C ASP A 52 14.20 1.11 13.91
N CYS A 53 14.49 0.70 15.14
CA CYS A 53 15.81 0.78 15.76
C CYS A 53 16.89 -0.07 15.06
N PHE A 54 16.53 -0.92 14.13
CA PHE A 54 17.42 -1.82 13.39
C PHE A 54 17.54 -1.39 11.91
N ASP A 55 17.16 -0.16 11.60
CA ASP A 55 17.13 0.39 10.24
C ASP A 55 16.24 -0.43 9.28
N LYS A 56 15.12 -0.94 9.80
CA LYS A 56 14.15 -1.71 9.01
C LYS A 56 12.88 -0.90 8.75
N PRO A 57 12.37 -0.91 7.50
CA PRO A 57 11.11 -0.27 7.16
C PRO A 57 9.93 -1.05 7.73
N GLN A 58 9.02 -0.34 8.38
CA GLN A 58 7.80 -0.88 8.94
C GLN A 58 6.57 -0.14 8.37
N VAL A 59 5.54 -0.88 8.03
CA VAL A 59 4.24 -0.33 7.62
C VAL A 59 3.19 -0.82 8.60
N ARG A 60 2.55 0.09 9.32
CA ARG A 60 1.56 -0.23 10.37
C ARG A 60 2.06 -1.25 11.38
N PRO A 61 3.24 -1.05 11.99
CA PRO A 61 3.73 -1.99 13.01
C PRO A 61 2.76 -2.10 14.18
N GLU A 62 2.60 -3.27 14.75
CA GLU A 62 1.82 -3.48 15.98
C GLU A 62 2.58 -3.02 17.23
N GLU A 63 3.92 -3.05 17.16
CA GLU A 63 4.82 -2.55 18.21
C GLU A 63 5.87 -1.62 17.59
N TYR A 64 6.31 -0.63 18.36
CA TYR A 64 7.38 0.27 17.95
C TYR A 64 8.25 0.69 19.13
N LEU A 65 9.54 0.36 19.05
CA LEU A 65 10.51 0.70 20.09
C LEU A 65 10.91 2.18 19.97
N LEU A 66 10.66 2.96 21.02
CA LEU A 66 11.02 4.38 21.06
C LEU A 66 12.42 4.60 21.64
N ALA A 67 12.81 3.79 22.63
CA ALA A 67 14.13 3.87 23.27
C ALA A 67 15.05 2.79 22.71
N CYS A 68 15.70 3.08 21.57
CA CYS A 68 16.55 2.11 20.86
C CYS A 68 17.79 1.65 21.64
N GLY A 69 18.28 2.47 22.59
CA GLY A 69 19.49 2.13 23.33
C GLY A 69 19.29 1.08 24.43
N ASP A 70 18.18 1.16 25.15
CA ASP A 70 17.98 0.36 26.39
C ASP A 70 16.61 -0.36 26.44
N GLY A 71 15.71 -0.10 25.47
CA GLY A 71 14.40 -0.73 25.41
C GLY A 71 13.41 -0.29 26.49
N ASN A 72 13.70 0.75 27.26
CA ASN A 72 12.90 1.18 28.39
C ASN A 72 11.62 1.94 28.03
N ASN A 73 11.40 2.18 26.72
CA ASN A 73 10.17 2.77 26.21
C ASN A 73 9.79 2.15 24.87
N ARG A 74 8.56 1.65 24.76
CA ARG A 74 7.99 1.08 23.53
C ARG A 74 6.49 1.28 23.44
N LEU A 75 6.01 1.48 22.23
CA LEU A 75 4.59 1.45 21.89
C LEU A 75 4.18 0.01 21.59
N VAL A 76 3.05 -0.42 22.11
CA VAL A 76 2.46 -1.74 21.87
C VAL A 76 0.97 -1.63 21.54
N ASP A 77 0.39 -2.70 21.02
CA ASP A 77 -1.03 -2.77 20.65
C ASP A 77 -1.44 -1.60 19.74
N LEU A 78 -0.61 -1.29 18.75
CA LEU A 78 -0.87 -0.19 17.82
C LEU A 78 -1.94 -0.59 16.81
N HIS A 79 -3.11 0.04 16.93
CA HIS A 79 -4.23 -0.10 15.99
C HIS A 79 -4.29 1.12 15.07
N TRP A 80 -3.80 0.96 13.84
CA TRP A 80 -3.71 2.04 12.85
C TRP A 80 -5.07 2.36 12.24
N LYS A 81 -5.54 3.59 12.46
CA LYS A 81 -6.78 4.15 11.88
C LYS A 81 -6.55 4.71 10.48
N SER A 82 -5.37 5.25 10.23
CA SER A 82 -4.97 5.80 8.94
C SER A 82 -3.48 5.59 8.68
N TRP A 83 -3.13 5.53 7.40
CA TRP A 83 -1.74 5.52 6.92
C TRP A 83 -1.74 6.20 5.56
N GLY A 84 -1.57 7.51 5.54
CA GLY A 84 -1.68 8.34 4.36
C GLY A 84 -0.35 8.96 3.93
N PRO A 85 -0.35 9.70 2.82
CA PRO A 85 0.88 10.23 2.22
C PRO A 85 1.56 11.33 3.06
N GLY A 86 0.88 11.91 4.03
CA GLY A 86 1.40 12.97 4.91
C GLY A 86 1.44 12.59 6.38
N THR A 87 0.51 11.77 6.82
CA THR A 87 0.35 11.39 8.23
C THR A 87 -0.15 9.96 8.37
N ALA A 88 0.18 9.33 9.51
CA ALA A 88 -0.43 8.09 9.96
C ALA A 88 -0.88 8.24 11.41
N THR A 89 -2.02 7.63 11.77
CA THR A 89 -2.59 7.76 13.12
C THR A 89 -2.97 6.39 13.66
N ALA A 90 -2.59 6.11 14.90
CA ALA A 90 -2.94 4.91 15.64
C ALA A 90 -3.41 5.24 17.06
N THR A 91 -4.11 4.30 17.67
CA THR A 91 -4.26 4.21 19.12
C THR A 91 -3.45 3.02 19.61
N GLY A 92 -2.96 3.10 20.85
CA GLY A 92 -2.18 2.01 21.45
C GLY A 92 -1.79 2.34 22.89
N THR A 93 -0.77 1.66 23.37
CA THR A 93 -0.24 1.80 24.72
C THR A 93 1.23 2.12 24.68
N ASP A 94 1.64 3.16 25.39
CA ASP A 94 3.04 3.46 25.65
C ASP A 94 3.49 2.72 26.92
N MET A 95 4.40 1.78 26.78
CA MET A 95 5.00 1.01 27.87
C MET A 95 6.32 1.64 28.27
N VAL A 96 6.34 2.30 29.41
CA VAL A 96 7.50 3.02 29.96
C VAL A 96 8.00 2.34 31.22
N ASN A 97 9.29 2.01 31.27
CA ASN A 97 9.92 1.49 32.48
C ASN A 97 10.08 2.62 33.50
N ASP A 98 9.60 2.41 34.73
CA ASP A 98 9.69 3.40 35.80
C ASP A 98 11.12 3.54 36.38
N CYS A 99 12.03 2.65 36.00
CA CYS A 99 13.43 2.63 36.42
C CYS A 99 13.65 2.76 37.96
N ARG A 100 12.75 2.17 38.75
CA ARG A 100 12.83 2.25 40.21
C ARG A 100 13.09 0.88 40.83
N PRO A 101 14.15 0.76 41.63
CA PRO A 101 15.19 1.74 41.99
C PRO A 101 16.19 2.04 40.87
N TYR A 102 16.29 1.18 39.84
CA TYR A 102 17.08 1.32 38.61
C TYR A 102 16.42 0.54 37.49
N CYS A 103 16.73 0.81 36.20
CA CYS A 103 15.95 0.32 35.07
C CYS A 103 15.90 -1.22 34.98
N ALA A 104 16.98 -1.94 35.33
CA ALA A 104 16.98 -3.41 35.31
C ALA A 104 16.05 -4.05 36.37
N ALA A 105 15.71 -3.32 37.44
CA ALA A 105 14.74 -3.73 38.46
C ALA A 105 13.42 -2.97 38.38
N GLY A 106 13.27 -2.10 37.40
CA GLY A 106 12.09 -1.31 37.19
C GLY A 106 10.94 -2.12 36.58
N HIS A 107 9.75 -1.51 36.56
CA HIS A 107 8.54 -2.10 36.04
C HIS A 107 7.98 -1.26 34.91
N PHE A 108 7.53 -1.92 33.85
CA PHE A 108 6.83 -1.23 32.76
C PHE A 108 5.44 -0.78 33.22
N ARG A 109 5.14 0.49 32.99
CA ARG A 109 3.87 1.13 33.22
C ARG A 109 3.19 1.43 31.91
N ALA A 110 1.90 1.15 31.85
CA ALA A 110 1.07 1.30 30.65
C ALA A 110 0.36 2.64 30.62
N TYR A 111 0.51 3.40 29.53
CA TYR A 111 -0.11 4.70 29.30
C TYR A 111 -0.88 4.70 27.99
N PRO A 112 -2.22 4.76 28.00
CA PRO A 112 -3.00 4.83 26.76
C PRO A 112 -2.67 6.08 25.96
N VAL A 113 -2.44 5.91 24.65
CA VAL A 113 -1.90 6.97 23.81
C VAL A 113 -2.52 6.95 22.39
N THR A 114 -2.69 8.15 21.82
CA THR A 114 -2.86 8.34 20.38
C THR A 114 -1.51 8.71 19.79
N VAL A 115 -1.11 7.97 18.77
CA VAL A 115 0.15 8.14 18.04
C VAL A 115 -0.14 8.80 16.70
N THR A 116 0.64 9.83 16.35
CA THR A 116 0.61 10.45 15.01
C THR A 116 2.01 10.49 14.45
N LEU A 117 2.22 9.82 13.32
CA LEU A 117 3.43 9.97 12.51
C LEU A 117 3.22 11.07 11.48
N SER A 118 4.26 11.88 11.24
CA SER A 118 4.19 13.01 10.32
C SER A 118 5.55 13.39 9.71
N GLU A 119 5.55 14.45 8.90
CA GLU A 119 6.73 14.99 8.22
C GLU A 119 7.48 13.92 7.40
N PRO A 120 6.82 13.30 6.41
CA PRO A 120 7.49 12.32 5.59
C PRO A 120 8.59 12.94 4.75
N ARG A 121 9.76 12.30 4.72
CA ARG A 121 10.94 12.69 3.95
C ARG A 121 11.45 11.50 3.14
N SER A 122 12.21 11.75 2.09
CA SER A 122 12.96 10.70 1.40
C SER A 122 13.87 9.98 2.40
N TRP A 123 14.00 8.67 2.26
CA TRP A 123 14.89 7.90 3.11
C TRP A 123 16.26 7.80 2.44
N PRO A 124 17.33 8.40 2.99
CA PRO A 124 18.64 8.35 2.40
C PRO A 124 19.12 6.93 2.15
N GLY A 125 19.67 6.66 0.96
CA GLY A 125 20.12 5.32 0.58
C GLY A 125 19.02 4.35 0.11
N HIS A 126 17.73 4.75 0.18
CA HIS A 126 16.60 3.93 -0.26
C HIS A 126 15.80 4.70 -1.31
N HIS A 127 16.03 4.36 -2.58
CA HIS A 127 15.35 5.00 -3.71
C HIS A 127 13.84 4.68 -3.66
N ASP A 128 13.02 5.70 -3.94
CA ASP A 128 11.57 5.58 -4.05
C ASP A 128 10.87 5.13 -2.74
N VAL A 129 11.51 5.33 -1.59
CA VAL A 129 10.93 5.11 -0.26
C VAL A 129 10.95 6.40 0.53
N ARG A 130 9.82 6.72 1.17
CA ARG A 130 9.70 7.85 2.09
C ARG A 130 9.50 7.33 3.51
N ARG A 131 10.05 8.04 4.49
CA ARG A 131 9.87 7.70 5.90
C ARG A 131 9.29 8.86 6.69
N PHE A 132 8.47 8.56 7.69
CA PHE A 132 8.09 9.54 8.69
C PHE A 132 9.30 9.94 9.54
N THR A 133 9.40 11.21 9.87
CA THR A 133 10.52 11.76 10.66
C THR A 133 10.08 12.34 12.00
N THR A 134 8.77 12.31 12.28
CA THR A 134 8.22 12.89 13.49
C THR A 134 7.14 11.97 14.05
N ILE A 135 7.16 11.75 15.36
CA ILE A 135 6.13 11.05 16.10
C ILE A 135 5.60 11.95 17.22
N ARG A 136 4.29 12.09 17.28
CA ARG A 136 3.56 12.78 18.36
C ARG A 136 2.80 11.77 19.18
N LEU A 137 2.93 11.86 20.49
CA LEU A 137 2.20 11.07 21.46
C LEU A 137 1.21 11.98 22.22
N LEU A 138 -0.07 11.66 22.14
CA LEU A 138 -1.13 12.33 22.90
C LEU A 138 -1.69 11.32 23.90
N TYR A 139 -1.34 11.45 25.17
CA TYR A 139 -1.82 10.59 26.24
C TYR A 139 -3.28 10.89 26.57
N THR A 140 -4.13 9.89 26.45
CA THR A 140 -5.58 10.02 26.67
C THR A 140 -5.97 9.92 28.15
N GLY A 141 -5.06 9.41 28.99
CA GLY A 141 -5.16 9.35 30.44
C GLY A 141 -4.05 10.14 31.13
N THR A 142 -3.41 9.54 32.12
CA THR A 142 -2.16 10.06 32.72
C THR A 142 -1.01 9.90 31.74
N ALA A 143 -0.01 10.78 31.81
CA ALA A 143 1.25 10.63 31.08
C ALA A 143 2.35 10.14 32.03
N PRO A 144 3.43 9.49 31.52
CA PRO A 144 4.58 9.13 32.34
C PRO A 144 5.29 10.40 32.84
N HIS A 145 5.54 10.51 34.16
CA HIS A 145 6.29 11.64 34.68
C HIS A 145 7.78 11.59 34.27
N PRO A 146 8.40 12.70 33.80
CA PRO A 146 7.88 14.08 33.74
C PRO A 146 7.31 14.49 32.37
N VAL A 147 6.93 13.53 31.51
CA VAL A 147 6.49 13.78 30.13
C VAL A 147 5.14 14.51 30.12
N PRO A 148 4.95 15.59 29.33
CA PRO A 148 3.65 16.23 29.16
C PRO A 148 2.66 15.32 28.43
N LYS A 149 1.34 15.61 28.59
CA LYS A 149 0.28 14.82 27.93
C LYS A 149 0.34 14.85 26.40
N ASP A 150 0.97 15.85 25.83
CA ASP A 150 1.13 16.04 24.40
C ASP A 150 2.61 16.32 24.13
N VAL A 151 3.28 15.39 23.47
CA VAL A 151 4.71 15.49 23.21
C VAL A 151 5.02 15.04 21.79
N THR A 152 6.00 15.68 21.17
CA THR A 152 6.46 15.36 19.83
C THR A 152 7.96 15.08 19.84
N TYR A 153 8.36 13.99 19.22
CA TYR A 153 9.75 13.60 19.07
C TYR A 153 10.15 13.55 17.59
N LYS A 154 11.43 13.81 17.32
CA LYS A 154 12.02 13.53 16.00
C LYS A 154 12.49 12.08 15.96
N LEU A 155 12.15 11.39 14.87
CA LEU A 155 12.68 10.07 14.56
C LEU A 155 14.02 10.27 13.81
N VAL A 156 15.10 9.80 14.39
CA VAL A 156 16.49 10.10 13.96
C VAL A 156 17.17 8.95 13.21
N TYR A 157 16.43 7.92 12.84
CA TYR A 157 16.96 6.75 12.12
C TYR A 157 16.79 6.89 10.62
#